data_4e22500aac6b68c0b49d545477b62753
#
_entry.id   4e22500aac6b68c0b49d545477b62753
#
_cell.length_a   1.000
_cell.length_b   1.000
_cell.length_c   1.000
_cell.angle_alpha   90.00
_cell.angle_beta   90.00
_cell.angle_gamma   90.00
#
_symmetry.space_group_name_H-M   'P 1'
#
loop_
_entity.id
_entity.type
_entity.pdbx_description
1 polymer ?
#
loop_
_entity_poly.entity_id
_entity_poly.type
_entity_poly.pdbx_seq_one_letter_code
_entity_poly.pdbx_strand_id
1 'polypeptide(L)'
;MFKNIKIVNNYNQRLDKFLKHKYTSLTQGFIEKNIRKKNILINDSITRANYLVKYNDDLKILNFHEKLYKNKIIFKKNLKISKDFLIKFKKSIIYENNDFIVLNKWSQIATQGGSKIITSIDHIIKNISSQYRLVHRLDKETSGLLLIAKNLNYAKK
;
A
#
# COMPACT_ATOMS: atom_id res chain seq x y z
N MET A 1 11.94 18.78 -21.44
CA MET A 1 12.90 18.83 -20.33
C MET A 1 13.11 17.41 -19.82
N PHE A 2 14.33 17.01 -19.43
CA PHE A 2 14.58 15.71 -18.83
C PHE A 2 15.21 15.86 -17.43
N LYS A 3 15.15 14.80 -16.62
CA LYS A 3 15.76 14.73 -15.30
C LYS A 3 16.63 13.48 -15.19
N ASN A 4 17.90 13.64 -14.86
CA ASN A 4 18.78 12.55 -14.50
C ASN A 4 18.90 12.43 -12.98
N ILE A 5 18.92 11.20 -12.49
CA ILE A 5 19.03 10.86 -11.07
C ILE A 5 20.01 9.73 -10.93
N LYS A 6 21.16 10.00 -10.32
CA LYS A 6 22.11 8.97 -9.93
C LYS A 6 21.60 8.22 -8.69
N ILE A 7 21.61 6.92 -8.75
CA ILE A 7 21.21 6.07 -7.61
C ILE A 7 22.42 5.88 -6.71
N VAL A 8 22.39 6.53 -5.55
CA VAL A 8 23.54 6.55 -4.62
C VAL A 8 23.44 5.52 -3.50
N ASN A 9 22.33 4.78 -3.40
CA ASN A 9 22.13 3.74 -2.39
C ASN A 9 21.59 2.46 -3.02
N ASN A 10 21.86 1.32 -2.39
CA ASN A 10 21.25 0.06 -2.81
C ASN A 10 19.85 -0.07 -2.20
N TYR A 11 18.84 0.27 -2.97
CA TYR A 11 17.45 0.25 -2.50
C TYR A 11 16.82 -1.15 -2.50
N ASN A 12 17.36 -2.08 -3.29
CA ASN A 12 16.84 -3.44 -3.47
C ASN A 12 15.30 -3.48 -3.65
N GLN A 13 14.77 -2.54 -4.40
CA GLN A 13 13.35 -2.41 -4.66
C GLN A 13 13.06 -2.20 -6.15
N ARG A 14 11.83 -2.51 -6.56
CA ARG A 14 11.37 -2.32 -7.94
C ARG A 14 11.34 -0.84 -8.32
N LEU A 15 11.64 -0.54 -9.58
CA LEU A 15 11.66 0.81 -10.13
C LEU A 15 10.33 1.57 -9.92
N ASP A 16 9.19 0.90 -10.12
CA ASP A 16 7.88 1.51 -9.89
C ASP A 16 7.70 1.94 -8.42
N LYS A 17 8.16 1.15 -7.47
CA LYS A 17 8.11 1.46 -6.03
C LYS A 17 9.09 2.56 -5.65
N PHE A 18 10.31 2.50 -6.21
CA PHE A 18 11.31 3.56 -6.03
C PHE A 18 10.75 4.92 -6.47
N LEU A 19 10.19 5.00 -7.69
CA LEU A 19 9.60 6.23 -8.21
C LEU A 19 8.41 6.71 -7.37
N LYS A 20 7.58 5.78 -6.89
CA LYS A 20 6.45 6.09 -6.02
C LYS A 20 6.88 6.65 -4.66
N HIS A 21 7.97 6.13 -4.09
CA HIS A 21 8.55 6.67 -2.85
C HIS A 21 9.22 8.02 -3.06
N LYS A 22 9.97 8.16 -4.16
CA LYS A 22 10.68 9.40 -4.47
C LYS A 22 9.73 10.54 -4.84
N TYR A 23 8.62 10.22 -5.50
CA TYR A 23 7.61 11.19 -5.96
C TYR A 23 6.22 10.76 -5.52
N THR A 24 5.84 11.11 -4.31
CA THR A 24 4.57 10.67 -3.69
C THR A 24 3.32 11.21 -4.40
N SER A 25 3.47 12.25 -5.24
CA SER A 25 2.39 12.78 -6.10
C SER A 25 1.97 11.83 -7.21
N LEU A 26 2.89 10.95 -7.68
CA LEU A 26 2.63 10.08 -8.82
C LEU A 26 1.69 8.94 -8.43
N THR A 27 0.76 8.62 -9.32
CA THR A 27 -0.04 7.39 -9.21
C THR A 27 0.71 6.21 -9.82
N GLN A 28 0.40 5.00 -9.38
CA GLN A 28 1.00 3.77 -9.95
C GLN A 28 0.77 3.70 -11.46
N GLY A 29 -0.47 3.96 -11.91
CA GLY A 29 -0.81 3.95 -13.34
C GLY A 29 -0.04 4.99 -14.17
N PHE A 30 0.24 6.18 -13.60
CA PHE A 30 1.07 7.18 -14.27
C PHE A 30 2.51 6.69 -14.45
N ILE A 31 3.11 6.09 -13.40
CA ILE A 31 4.47 5.55 -13.45
C ILE A 31 4.55 4.45 -14.52
N GLU A 32 3.67 3.47 -14.48
CA GLU A 32 3.65 2.35 -15.43
C GLU A 32 3.40 2.80 -16.87
N LYS A 33 2.51 3.78 -17.09
CA LYS A 33 2.27 4.39 -18.40
C LYS A 33 3.54 5.03 -18.95
N ASN A 34 4.29 5.77 -18.13
CA ASN A 34 5.52 6.44 -18.58
C ASN A 34 6.67 5.45 -18.83
N ILE A 35 6.77 4.37 -18.07
CA ILE A 35 7.72 3.29 -18.34
C ILE A 35 7.39 2.62 -19.69
N ARG A 36 6.11 2.26 -19.95
CA ARG A 36 5.68 1.69 -21.25
C ARG A 36 5.92 2.63 -22.44
N LYS A 37 5.75 3.93 -22.23
CA LYS A 37 6.03 4.95 -23.26
C LYS A 37 7.51 5.24 -23.44
N LYS A 38 8.41 4.49 -22.78
CA LYS A 38 9.86 4.69 -22.81
C LYS A 38 10.32 6.07 -22.34
N ASN A 39 9.49 6.76 -21.53
CA ASN A 39 9.84 8.05 -20.94
C ASN A 39 10.69 7.91 -19.68
N ILE A 40 10.90 6.69 -19.20
CA ILE A 40 11.74 6.37 -18.03
C ILE A 40 12.73 5.31 -18.46
N LEU A 41 14.02 5.65 -18.36
CA LEU A 41 15.13 4.82 -18.78
C LEU A 41 16.06 4.55 -17.58
N ILE A 42 16.73 3.42 -17.61
CA ILE A 42 17.85 3.09 -16.69
C ILE A 42 19.10 2.87 -17.54
N ASN A 43 20.18 3.57 -17.24
CA ASN A 43 21.44 3.51 -17.97
C ASN A 43 21.22 3.71 -19.48
N ASP A 44 20.41 4.71 -19.84
CA ASP A 44 19.94 5.05 -21.19
C ASP A 44 19.22 3.91 -21.96
N SER A 45 18.88 2.83 -21.25
CA SER A 45 18.20 1.66 -21.82
C SER A 45 16.73 1.58 -21.38
N ILE A 46 15.89 0.99 -22.25
CA ILE A 46 14.49 0.72 -21.96
C ILE A 46 14.39 -0.24 -20.79
N THR A 47 13.49 0.04 -19.87
CA THR A 47 13.33 -0.74 -18.63
C THR A 47 11.88 -1.16 -18.41
N ARG A 48 11.67 -2.04 -17.43
CA ARG A 48 10.35 -2.51 -16.98
C ARG A 48 10.05 -2.01 -15.56
N ALA A 49 8.77 -1.95 -15.19
CA ALA A 49 8.34 -1.50 -13.88
C ALA A 49 8.91 -2.34 -12.72
N ASN A 50 9.13 -3.63 -12.94
CA ASN A 50 9.68 -4.58 -11.97
C ASN A 50 11.20 -4.64 -11.92
N TYR A 51 11.93 -3.81 -12.70
CA TYR A 51 13.36 -3.70 -12.62
C TYR A 51 13.81 -3.40 -11.19
N LEU A 52 14.76 -4.17 -10.66
CA LEU A 52 15.35 -3.93 -9.34
C LEU A 52 16.44 -2.87 -9.45
N VAL A 53 16.17 -1.73 -8.82
CA VAL A 53 17.07 -0.56 -8.84
C VAL A 53 18.35 -0.88 -8.09
N LYS A 54 19.50 -0.67 -8.75
CA LYS A 54 20.83 -0.97 -8.23
C LYS A 54 21.60 0.31 -7.85
N TYR A 55 22.58 0.14 -6.99
CA TYR A 55 23.57 1.20 -6.75
C TYR A 55 24.27 1.57 -8.08
N ASN A 56 24.49 2.85 -8.25
CA ASN A 56 25.12 3.45 -9.43
C ASN A 56 24.31 3.43 -10.73
N ASP A 57 23.04 2.98 -10.71
CA ASP A 57 22.16 3.17 -11.87
C ASP A 57 21.93 4.66 -12.17
N ASP A 58 21.85 4.99 -13.45
CA ASP A 58 21.42 6.31 -13.95
C ASP A 58 19.97 6.24 -14.38
N LEU A 59 19.07 6.81 -13.58
CA LEU A 59 17.65 6.93 -13.89
C LEU A 59 17.39 8.22 -14.66
N LYS A 60 16.92 8.10 -15.90
CA LYS A 60 16.57 9.22 -16.77
C LYS A 60 15.06 9.29 -16.97
N ILE A 61 14.48 10.44 -16.67
CA ILE A 61 13.04 10.71 -16.85
C ILE A 61 12.93 11.74 -17.99
N LEU A 62 12.42 11.30 -19.13
CA LEU A 62 12.07 12.17 -20.24
C LEU A 62 10.72 12.86 -19.93
N ASN A 63 10.48 14.03 -20.52
CA ASN A 63 9.27 14.83 -20.26
C ASN A 63 9.01 15.09 -18.76
N PHE A 64 10.09 15.39 -18.03
CA PHE A 64 10.01 15.74 -16.61
C PHE A 64 9.35 17.11 -16.41
N HIS A 65 8.32 17.14 -15.58
CA HIS A 65 7.64 18.38 -15.16
C HIS A 65 7.61 18.47 -13.64
N GLU A 66 8.27 19.45 -13.04
CA GLU A 66 8.36 19.61 -11.59
C GLU A 66 6.98 19.63 -10.90
N LYS A 67 5.98 20.22 -11.54
CA LYS A 67 4.59 20.24 -11.01
C LYS A 67 3.99 18.87 -10.83
N LEU A 68 4.40 17.86 -11.63
CA LEU A 68 3.90 16.49 -11.56
C LEU A 68 4.74 15.62 -10.62
N TYR A 69 6.06 15.83 -10.58
CA TYR A 69 7.02 15.04 -9.82
C TYR A 69 7.31 15.69 -8.47
N LYS A 70 6.30 15.77 -7.61
CA LYS A 70 6.39 16.39 -6.29
C LYS A 70 6.26 15.39 -5.16
N ASN A 71 6.77 15.76 -3.99
CA ASN A 71 6.41 15.12 -2.75
C ASN A 71 5.15 15.79 -2.20
N LYS A 72 4.02 15.08 -2.24
CA LYS A 72 2.84 15.49 -1.49
C LYS A 72 3.10 15.19 -0.01
N ILE A 73 2.90 16.17 0.84
CA ILE A 73 2.82 15.94 2.28
C ILE A 73 1.58 15.08 2.49
N ILE A 74 1.77 13.78 2.63
CA ILE A 74 0.69 12.86 2.97
C ILE A 74 0.49 13.02 4.48
N PHE A 75 -0.40 13.92 4.87
CA PHE A 75 -0.95 13.87 6.22
C PHE A 75 -1.63 12.49 6.34
N LYS A 76 -1.02 11.57 7.07
CA LYS A 76 -1.74 10.40 7.57
C LYS A 76 -2.86 10.98 8.45
N LYS A 77 -4.06 11.12 7.88
CA LYS A 77 -5.24 11.35 8.69
C LYS A 77 -5.32 10.13 9.62
N ASN A 78 -4.96 10.33 10.88
CA ASN A 78 -5.35 9.40 11.94
C ASN A 78 -6.87 9.49 12.02
N LEU A 79 -7.55 8.74 11.17
CA LEU A 79 -9.00 8.62 11.21
C LEU A 79 -9.32 7.93 12.53
N LYS A 80 -9.80 8.72 13.49
CA LYS A 80 -10.38 8.18 14.74
C LYS A 80 -11.53 7.27 14.33
N ILE A 81 -11.40 6.00 14.63
CA ILE A 81 -12.48 5.03 14.41
C ILE A 81 -13.58 5.35 15.41
N SER A 82 -14.83 5.44 14.93
CA SER A 82 -15.96 5.70 15.83
C SER A 82 -16.12 4.56 16.83
N LYS A 83 -16.61 4.87 18.01
CA LYS A 83 -16.90 3.88 19.06
C LYS A 83 -17.85 2.79 18.57
N ASP A 84 -18.83 3.14 17.73
CA ASP A 84 -19.79 2.20 17.16
C ASP A 84 -19.14 1.12 16.30
N PHE A 85 -18.15 1.49 15.47
CA PHE A 85 -17.38 0.52 14.69
C PHE A 85 -16.57 -0.44 15.57
N LEU A 86 -15.99 0.06 16.67
CA LEU A 86 -15.25 -0.79 17.62
C LEU A 86 -16.20 -1.75 18.35
N ILE A 87 -17.38 -1.28 18.78
CA ILE A 87 -18.41 -2.11 19.42
C ILE A 87 -18.91 -3.18 18.45
N LYS A 88 -19.23 -2.79 17.21
CA LYS A 88 -19.69 -3.72 16.17
C LYS A 88 -18.62 -4.75 15.84
N PHE A 89 -17.36 -4.34 15.73
CA PHE A 89 -16.25 -5.26 15.51
C PHE A 89 -16.16 -6.30 16.64
N LYS A 90 -16.16 -5.86 17.90
CA LYS A 90 -16.09 -6.77 19.06
C LYS A 90 -17.25 -7.76 19.08
N LYS A 91 -18.48 -7.31 18.80
CA LYS A 91 -19.66 -8.18 18.73
C LYS A 91 -19.62 -9.16 17.56
N SER A 92 -18.84 -8.90 16.54
CA SER A 92 -18.70 -9.76 15.36
C SER A 92 -17.58 -10.80 15.49
N ILE A 93 -16.83 -10.80 16.58
CA ILE A 93 -15.82 -11.84 16.88
C ILE A 93 -16.57 -13.13 17.25
N ILE A 94 -16.31 -14.20 16.48
CA ILE A 94 -16.88 -15.54 16.73
C ILE A 94 -15.93 -16.36 17.60
N TYR A 95 -14.62 -16.21 17.36
CA TYR A 95 -13.61 -16.96 18.08
C TYR A 95 -12.33 -16.12 18.17
N GLU A 96 -11.64 -16.23 19.27
CA GLU A 96 -10.37 -15.58 19.53
C GLU A 96 -9.48 -16.44 20.42
N ASN A 97 -8.20 -16.53 20.06
CA ASN A 97 -7.16 -17.14 20.89
C ASN A 97 -5.89 -16.28 20.86
N ASN A 98 -4.76 -16.80 21.34
CA ASN A 98 -3.49 -16.07 21.34
C ASN A 98 -2.93 -15.79 19.93
N ASP A 99 -3.32 -16.54 18.92
CA ASP A 99 -2.72 -16.57 17.60
C ASP A 99 -3.55 -15.79 16.57
N PHE A 100 -4.88 -15.91 16.64
CA PHE A 100 -5.79 -15.32 15.65
C PHE A 100 -7.17 -14.98 16.21
N ILE A 101 -7.89 -14.19 15.44
CA ILE A 101 -9.29 -13.82 15.64
C ILE A 101 -10.07 -14.29 14.41
N VAL A 102 -11.20 -14.94 14.60
CA VAL A 102 -12.20 -15.23 13.57
C VAL A 102 -13.33 -14.23 13.70
N LEU A 103 -13.50 -13.41 12.67
CA LEU A 103 -14.52 -12.37 12.62
C LEU A 103 -15.62 -12.76 11.64
N ASN A 104 -16.90 -12.64 12.03
CA ASN A 104 -18.01 -12.62 11.09
C ASN A 104 -18.11 -11.22 10.48
N LYS A 105 -17.39 -10.98 9.39
CA LYS A 105 -17.41 -9.67 8.71
C LYS A 105 -18.81 -9.38 8.19
N TRP A 106 -19.39 -8.25 8.59
CA TRP A 106 -20.65 -7.81 8.02
C TRP A 106 -20.46 -7.19 6.63
N SER A 107 -21.52 -7.16 5.81
CA SER A 107 -21.53 -6.49 4.52
C SER A 107 -21.37 -4.97 4.67
N GLN A 108 -21.06 -4.28 3.57
CA GLN A 108 -20.90 -2.82 3.50
C GLN A 108 -19.64 -2.25 4.19
N ILE A 109 -18.75 -3.11 4.73
CA ILE A 109 -17.44 -2.68 5.21
C ILE A 109 -16.32 -3.32 4.38
N ALA A 110 -15.38 -2.50 3.93
CA ALA A 110 -14.21 -2.99 3.21
C ALA A 110 -13.26 -3.74 4.16
N THR A 111 -12.66 -4.83 3.69
CA THR A 111 -11.61 -5.54 4.44
C THR A 111 -10.36 -4.67 4.56
N GLN A 112 -9.91 -4.06 3.45
CA GLN A 112 -8.74 -3.19 3.41
C GLN A 112 -9.09 -1.78 2.95
N GLY A 113 -8.25 -0.81 3.34
CA GLY A 113 -8.38 0.56 2.90
C GLY A 113 -8.15 0.74 1.40
N GLY A 114 -8.66 1.82 0.83
CA GLY A 114 -8.49 2.23 -0.56
C GLY A 114 -8.76 3.72 -0.72
N SER A 115 -8.62 4.27 -1.93
CA SER A 115 -8.67 5.71 -2.20
C SER A 115 -9.99 6.40 -1.80
N LYS A 116 -11.09 5.64 -1.74
CA LYS A 116 -12.44 6.14 -1.39
C LYS A 116 -13.01 5.49 -0.11
N ILE A 117 -12.19 4.74 0.64
CA ILE A 117 -12.61 4.01 1.82
C ILE A 117 -12.24 4.80 3.07
N ILE A 118 -13.25 5.22 3.83
CA ILE A 118 -13.09 5.97 5.08
C ILE A 118 -12.67 5.02 6.21
N THR A 119 -13.37 3.88 6.35
CA THR A 119 -13.12 2.88 7.40
C THR A 119 -13.11 1.47 6.80
N SER A 120 -12.20 0.63 7.27
CA SER A 120 -12.09 -0.77 6.88
C SER A 120 -11.74 -1.62 8.10
N ILE A 121 -11.90 -2.94 7.99
CA ILE A 121 -11.45 -3.88 9.04
C ILE A 121 -9.96 -3.69 9.33
N ASP A 122 -9.12 -3.50 8.29
CA ASP A 122 -7.68 -3.22 8.47
C ASP A 122 -7.41 -1.96 9.32
N HIS A 123 -8.20 -0.89 9.16
CA HIS A 123 -8.10 0.30 10.01
C HIS A 123 -8.48 -0.02 11.45
N ILE A 124 -9.54 -0.81 11.67
CA ILE A 124 -10.00 -1.19 13.02
C ILE A 124 -8.94 -2.01 13.74
N ILE A 125 -8.44 -3.07 13.11
CA ILE A 125 -7.45 -3.96 13.76
C ILE A 125 -6.12 -3.25 14.03
N LYS A 126 -5.67 -2.36 13.15
CA LYS A 126 -4.47 -1.55 13.37
C LYS A 126 -4.61 -0.51 14.47
N ASN A 127 -5.83 -0.07 14.74
CA ASN A 127 -6.12 0.79 15.88
C ASN A 127 -6.07 0.01 17.21
N ILE A 128 -6.43 -1.29 17.18
CA ILE A 128 -6.36 -2.18 18.35
C ILE A 128 -4.91 -2.59 18.60
N SER A 129 -4.22 -3.09 17.57
CA SER A 129 -2.80 -3.47 17.63
C SER A 129 -2.11 -3.32 16.27
N SER A 130 -0.92 -2.70 16.26
CA SER A 130 -0.07 -2.60 15.08
C SER A 130 0.47 -3.94 14.59
N GLN A 131 0.43 -4.98 15.43
CA GLN A 131 0.89 -6.33 15.10
C GLN A 131 -0.14 -7.15 14.32
N TYR A 132 -1.43 -6.83 14.42
CA TYR A 132 -2.49 -7.59 13.75
C TYR A 132 -2.38 -7.50 12.25
N ARG A 133 -2.65 -8.64 11.58
CA ARG A 133 -2.55 -8.78 10.12
C ARG A 133 -3.78 -9.48 9.56
N LEU A 134 -4.30 -8.95 8.46
CA LEU A 134 -5.23 -9.68 7.61
C LEU A 134 -4.47 -10.75 6.84
N VAL A 135 -4.98 -11.96 6.79
CA VAL A 135 -4.40 -13.09 6.02
C VAL A 135 -5.11 -13.29 4.69
N HIS A 136 -6.35 -12.85 4.58
CA HIS A 136 -7.13 -12.82 3.34
C HIS A 136 -8.08 -11.62 3.33
N ARG A 137 -8.88 -11.51 2.28
CA ARG A 137 -9.86 -10.44 2.15
C ARG A 137 -11.20 -10.97 1.64
N LEU A 138 -12.27 -10.30 2.03
CA LEU A 138 -13.60 -10.38 1.45
C LEU A 138 -13.93 -9.03 0.83
N ASP A 139 -14.71 -9.02 -0.22
CA ASP A 139 -15.16 -7.78 -0.84
C ASP A 139 -16.06 -6.97 0.11
N LYS A 140 -16.22 -5.69 -0.17
CA LYS A 140 -16.97 -4.77 0.69
C LYS A 140 -18.41 -5.26 0.93
N GLU A 141 -19.07 -5.71 -0.13
CA GLU A 141 -20.47 -6.14 -0.10
C GLU A 141 -20.64 -7.57 0.46
N THR A 142 -19.56 -8.35 0.55
CA THR A 142 -19.58 -9.73 1.02
C THR A 142 -19.49 -9.78 2.54
N SER A 143 -20.37 -10.54 3.17
CA SER A 143 -20.29 -10.94 4.58
C SER A 143 -19.68 -12.35 4.70
N GLY A 144 -19.17 -12.71 5.88
CA GLY A 144 -18.66 -14.05 6.17
C GLY A 144 -17.40 -14.05 7.02
N LEU A 145 -16.79 -15.21 7.12
CA LEU A 145 -15.64 -15.44 7.99
C LEU A 145 -14.39 -14.72 7.47
N LEU A 146 -13.78 -13.94 8.32
CA LEU A 146 -12.52 -13.24 8.07
C LEU A 146 -11.52 -13.60 9.16
N LEU A 147 -10.38 -14.15 8.78
CA LEU A 147 -9.31 -14.51 9.70
C LEU A 147 -8.31 -13.36 9.84
N ILE A 148 -7.97 -13.05 11.09
CA ILE A 148 -7.03 -11.99 11.46
C ILE A 148 -5.95 -12.63 12.33
N ALA A 149 -4.69 -12.64 11.87
CA ALA A 149 -3.57 -13.09 12.68
C ALA A 149 -3.14 -12.00 13.66
N LYS A 150 -2.83 -12.38 14.90
CA LYS A 150 -2.41 -11.45 15.96
C LYS A 150 -0.96 -10.99 15.80
N ASN A 151 -0.16 -11.67 15.00
CA ASN A 151 1.20 -11.23 14.64
C ASN A 151 1.63 -11.77 13.26
N LEU A 152 2.81 -11.32 12.80
CA LEU A 152 3.32 -11.68 11.48
C LEU A 152 3.68 -13.17 11.34
N ASN A 153 4.10 -13.83 12.42
CA ASN A 153 4.50 -15.23 12.36
C ASN A 153 3.30 -16.13 12.05
N TYR A 154 2.15 -15.84 12.67
CA TYR A 154 0.91 -16.57 12.40
C TYR A 154 0.29 -16.19 11.06
N ALA A 155 0.55 -14.99 10.55
CA ALA A 155 0.08 -14.60 9.22
C ALA A 155 0.82 -15.32 8.06
N LYS A 156 1.96 -15.98 8.34
CA LYS A 156 2.78 -16.69 7.35
C LYS A 156 2.57 -18.21 7.36
N LYS A 157 1.88 -18.75 8.35
CA LYS A 157 1.49 -20.17 8.44
C LYS A 157 0.25 -20.44 7.60
#